data_4a790dbb64a4516482276af3eb1a078a
#
_entry.id   4a790dbb64a4516482276af3eb1a078a
#
_cell.length_a   1.000
_cell.length_b   1.000
_cell.length_c   1.000
_cell.angle_alpha   90.00
_cell.angle_beta   90.00
_cell.angle_gamma   90.00
#
_symmetry.space_group_name_H-M   'P 1'
#
loop_
_entity.id
_entity.type
_entity.pdbx_description
1 polymer ?
#
loop_
_entity_poly.entity_id
_entity_poly.type
_entity_poly.pdbx_seq_one_letter_code
_entity_poly.pdbx_strand_id
1 'polypeptide(L)'
;MEDRAYDDAFVRIGHERVPSVPGGTHWGGGVSISARDQARLGQLLLDEGRHGGQHLLPAAWVRQMRQPVAVAPYYGWLMWLNRDGRSFPAASPEASFMLGAGGHMTWIEPAHDAVVVVRWLDSAATEGFMQRARAALRGG
;
A
#
# COMPACT_ATOMS: atom_id res chain seq x y z
N MET A 1 -5.05 12.86 -9.15
CA MET A 1 -3.62 12.53 -9.20
C MET A 1 -2.85 13.80 -9.46
N GLU A 2 -1.93 14.16 -8.57
CA GLU A 2 -1.16 15.41 -8.64
C GLU A 2 0.21 15.24 -9.31
N ASP A 3 0.50 14.06 -9.83
CA ASP A 3 1.84 13.73 -10.31
C ASP A 3 1.91 13.90 -11.84
N ARG A 4 2.60 14.96 -12.29
CA ARG A 4 2.81 15.24 -13.72
C ARG A 4 3.60 14.16 -14.45
N ALA A 5 4.40 13.37 -13.74
CA ALA A 5 5.11 12.24 -14.33
C ALA A 5 4.15 11.18 -14.91
N TYR A 6 2.90 11.20 -14.47
CA TYR A 6 1.87 10.32 -14.97
C TYR A 6 1.34 10.75 -16.35
N ASP A 7 1.33 12.04 -16.63
CA ASP A 7 0.87 12.57 -17.92
C ASP A 7 1.83 12.20 -19.07
N ASP A 8 3.10 11.97 -18.74
CA ASP A 8 4.14 11.61 -19.69
C ASP A 8 4.34 10.10 -19.85
N ALA A 9 3.80 9.30 -18.91
CA ALA A 9 3.88 7.86 -18.95
C ALA A 9 2.74 7.26 -19.76
N PHE A 10 2.95 7.05 -21.05
CA PHE A 10 1.95 6.43 -21.91
C PHE A 10 2.59 5.48 -22.95
N VAL A 11 1.78 4.54 -23.41
CA VAL A 11 2.04 3.72 -24.59
C VAL A 11 0.98 3.96 -25.65
N ARG A 12 1.32 3.73 -26.90
CA ARG A 12 0.34 3.75 -28.00
C ARG A 12 -0.10 2.32 -28.31
N ILE A 13 -1.40 2.09 -28.30
CA ILE A 13 -2.01 0.83 -28.72
C ILE A 13 -2.91 1.16 -29.91
N GLY A 14 -2.41 0.88 -31.12
CA GLY A 14 -3.05 1.35 -32.36
C GLY A 14 -3.04 2.89 -32.43
N HIS A 15 -4.21 3.50 -32.45
CA HIS A 15 -4.37 4.95 -32.49
C HIS A 15 -4.62 5.58 -31.12
N GLU A 16 -4.78 4.78 -30.08
CA GLU A 16 -5.07 5.25 -28.72
C GLU A 16 -3.80 5.50 -27.91
N ARG A 17 -3.85 6.57 -27.12
CA ARG A 17 -2.83 6.87 -26.09
C ARG A 17 -3.33 6.32 -24.77
N VAL A 18 -2.68 5.27 -24.26
CA VAL A 18 -3.05 4.59 -23.03
C VAL A 18 -2.02 4.92 -21.94
N PRO A 19 -2.43 5.39 -20.76
CA PRO A 19 -1.51 5.57 -19.65
C PRO A 19 -0.76 4.27 -19.37
N SER A 20 0.54 4.37 -19.27
CA SER A 20 1.42 3.23 -19.00
C SER A 20 1.89 3.27 -17.55
N VAL A 21 2.19 2.10 -17.01
CA VAL A 21 2.86 1.95 -15.73
C VAL A 21 4.36 1.80 -16.00
N PRO A 22 5.19 2.82 -15.75
CA PRO A 22 6.62 2.76 -16.02
C PRO A 22 7.33 1.79 -15.06
N GLY A 23 8.37 1.15 -15.54
CA GLY A 23 9.26 0.31 -14.74
C GLY A 23 8.81 -1.13 -14.56
N GLY A 24 7.73 -1.55 -15.21
CA GLY A 24 7.30 -2.95 -15.21
C GLY A 24 7.98 -3.77 -16.28
N THR A 25 8.52 -4.91 -15.90
CA THR A 25 8.62 -6.04 -16.80
C THR A 25 7.26 -6.73 -16.86
N HIS A 26 7.05 -7.65 -17.77
CA HIS A 26 5.79 -8.41 -17.86
C HIS A 26 5.44 -9.23 -16.59
N TRP A 27 6.30 -9.27 -15.60
CA TRP A 27 6.11 -9.95 -14.31
C TRP A 27 5.63 -9.03 -13.18
N GLY A 28 5.74 -7.75 -13.35
CA GLY A 28 5.32 -6.78 -12.35
C GLY A 28 5.38 -5.38 -12.90
N GLY A 29 4.31 -4.64 -12.76
CA GLY A 29 4.25 -3.24 -13.13
C GLY A 29 4.73 -2.37 -11.98
N GLY A 30 5.51 -1.35 -12.27
CA GLY A 30 5.69 -0.23 -11.38
C GLY A 30 4.51 0.74 -11.53
N VAL A 31 4.16 1.47 -10.49
CA VAL A 31 3.20 2.58 -10.56
C VAL A 31 3.96 3.88 -10.37
N SER A 32 3.86 4.77 -11.37
CA SER A 32 4.33 6.14 -11.19
C SER A 32 3.26 6.92 -10.44
N ILE A 33 3.48 7.11 -9.15
CA ILE A 33 2.50 7.71 -8.24
C ILE A 33 3.22 8.55 -7.19
N SER A 34 2.66 9.67 -6.76
CA SER A 34 3.20 10.43 -5.64
C SER A 34 3.01 9.66 -4.32
N ALA A 35 3.85 9.92 -3.31
CA ALA A 35 3.68 9.33 -1.99
C ALA A 35 2.33 9.74 -1.37
N ARG A 36 1.84 10.92 -1.69
CA ARG A 36 0.56 11.45 -1.23
C ARG A 36 -0.62 10.70 -1.82
N ASP A 37 -0.58 10.42 -3.13
CA ASP A 37 -1.63 9.62 -3.79
C ASP A 37 -1.58 8.15 -3.36
N GLN A 38 -0.38 7.63 -3.11
CA GLN A 38 -0.20 6.30 -2.53
C GLN A 38 -0.81 6.21 -1.12
N ALA A 39 -0.67 7.27 -0.31
CA ALA A 39 -1.33 7.36 0.99
C ALA A 39 -2.86 7.42 0.87
N ARG A 40 -3.41 8.13 -0.12
CA ARG A 40 -4.85 8.16 -0.40
C ARG A 40 -5.39 6.77 -0.76
N LEU A 41 -4.62 5.98 -1.51
CA LEU A 41 -4.98 4.59 -1.77
C LEU A 41 -4.96 3.75 -0.49
N GLY A 42 -3.95 3.93 0.35
CA GLY A 42 -3.90 3.30 1.68
C GLY A 42 -5.10 3.70 2.55
N GLN A 43 -5.46 4.99 2.55
CA GLN A 43 -6.62 5.50 3.29
C GLN A 43 -7.93 4.89 2.77
N LEU A 44 -8.11 4.79 1.46
CA LEU A 44 -9.29 4.12 0.88
C LEU A 44 -9.45 2.68 1.39
N LEU A 45 -8.35 1.95 1.52
CA LEU A 45 -8.38 0.59 2.07
C LEU A 45 -8.60 0.60 3.59
N LEU A 46 -8.05 1.56 4.33
CA LEU A 46 -8.29 1.73 5.76
C LEU A 46 -9.79 1.99 6.02
N ASP A 47 -10.40 2.87 5.23
CA ASP A 47 -11.81 3.24 5.28
C ASP A 47 -12.76 2.20 4.63
N GLU A 48 -12.30 0.97 4.47
CA GLU A 48 -13.08 -0.12 3.87
C GLU A 48 -13.69 0.22 2.49
N GLY A 49 -12.94 0.94 1.68
CA GLY A 49 -13.36 1.30 0.32
C GLY A 49 -14.21 2.56 0.22
N ARG A 50 -14.36 3.32 1.31
CA ARG A 50 -15.13 4.57 1.33
C ARG A 50 -14.26 5.78 1.03
N HIS A 51 -14.82 6.73 0.29
CA HIS A 51 -14.22 8.05 0.09
C HIS A 51 -15.32 9.07 -0.22
N GLY A 52 -15.26 10.24 0.42
CA GLY A 52 -16.23 11.30 0.18
C GLY A 52 -17.71 10.90 0.40
N GLY A 53 -17.96 10.00 1.35
CA GLY A 53 -19.30 9.49 1.64
C GLY A 53 -19.79 8.36 0.71
N GLN A 54 -19.01 8.00 -0.30
CA GLN A 54 -19.35 6.95 -1.26
C GLN A 54 -18.47 5.71 -1.08
N HIS A 55 -18.98 4.55 -1.46
CA HIS A 55 -18.17 3.34 -1.60
C HIS A 55 -17.57 3.29 -3.02
N LEU A 56 -16.27 3.50 -3.14
CA LEU A 56 -15.53 3.28 -4.39
C LEU A 56 -15.17 1.82 -4.59
N LEU A 57 -14.99 1.09 -3.47
CA LEU A 57 -14.82 -0.36 -3.46
C LEU A 57 -15.83 -0.98 -2.50
N PRO A 58 -16.37 -2.16 -2.82
CA PRO A 58 -17.21 -2.89 -1.86
C PRO A 58 -16.43 -3.22 -0.59
N ALA A 59 -16.98 -2.91 0.59
CA ALA A 59 -16.33 -3.21 1.88
C ALA A 59 -16.02 -4.71 2.04
N ALA A 60 -16.91 -5.58 1.53
CA ALA A 60 -16.68 -7.02 1.52
C ALA A 60 -15.41 -7.41 0.75
N TRP A 61 -15.14 -6.73 -0.37
CA TRP A 61 -13.92 -6.96 -1.15
C TRP A 61 -12.67 -6.54 -0.37
N VAL A 62 -12.68 -5.35 0.25
CA VAL A 62 -11.55 -4.87 1.05
C VAL A 62 -11.27 -5.81 2.23
N ARG A 63 -12.31 -6.30 2.89
CA ARG A 63 -12.15 -7.33 3.94
C ARG A 63 -11.58 -8.63 3.40
N GLN A 64 -12.00 -9.05 2.21
CA GLN A 64 -11.47 -10.25 1.55
C GLN A 64 -9.99 -10.09 1.20
N MET A 65 -9.55 -8.90 0.75
CA MET A 65 -8.13 -8.63 0.48
C MET A 65 -7.24 -8.90 1.68
N ARG A 66 -7.76 -8.72 2.89
CA ARG A 66 -7.06 -8.94 4.16
C ARG A 66 -7.22 -10.38 4.70
N GLN A 67 -7.85 -11.29 3.94
CA GLN A 67 -7.90 -12.70 4.32
C GLN A 67 -6.68 -13.44 3.78
N PRO A 68 -6.04 -14.27 4.61
CA PRO A 68 -4.89 -15.05 4.16
C PRO A 68 -5.29 -16.05 3.09
N VAL A 69 -4.41 -16.24 2.12
CA VAL A 69 -4.57 -17.34 1.16
C VAL A 69 -4.02 -18.64 1.75
N ALA A 70 -4.60 -19.77 1.37
CA ALA A 70 -4.28 -21.07 1.98
C ALA A 70 -2.79 -21.44 1.90
N VAL A 71 -2.11 -21.02 0.83
CA VAL A 71 -0.70 -21.34 0.60
C VAL A 71 0.28 -20.37 1.28
N ALA A 72 -0.21 -19.21 1.79
CA ALA A 72 0.62 -18.19 2.41
C ALA A 72 -0.18 -17.43 3.49
N PRO A 73 -0.13 -17.85 4.75
CA PRO A 73 -0.93 -17.25 5.82
C PRO A 73 -0.55 -15.79 6.14
N TYR A 74 0.61 -15.34 5.68
CA TYR A 74 1.10 -13.97 5.78
C TYR A 74 0.74 -13.09 4.56
N TYR A 75 -0.03 -13.63 3.59
CA TYR A 75 -0.40 -12.92 2.37
C TYR A 75 -1.89 -13.07 2.07
N GLY A 76 -2.52 -11.98 1.70
CA GLY A 76 -3.89 -11.93 1.23
C GLY A 76 -3.95 -11.70 -0.29
N TRP A 77 -4.96 -10.98 -0.73
CA TRP A 77 -5.13 -10.61 -2.13
C TRP A 77 -4.36 -9.30 -2.41
N LEU A 78 -3.12 -9.47 -2.89
CA LEU A 78 -2.16 -8.38 -3.13
C LEU A 78 -1.76 -7.58 -1.88
N MET A 79 -1.98 -8.14 -0.69
CA MET A 79 -1.67 -7.50 0.58
C MET A 79 -0.79 -8.42 1.44
N TRP A 80 0.27 -7.89 2.01
CA TRP A 80 1.01 -8.55 3.07
C TRP A 80 0.29 -8.35 4.39
N LEU A 81 0.20 -9.40 5.21
CA LEU A 81 -0.55 -9.44 6.45
C LEU A 81 0.37 -9.65 7.64
N ASN A 82 0.10 -8.95 8.75
CA ASN A 82 0.89 -9.04 9.97
C ASN A 82 0.23 -9.90 11.06
N ARG A 83 -0.61 -10.85 10.71
CA ARG A 83 -1.50 -11.57 11.62
C ARG A 83 -0.86 -12.07 12.91
N ASP A 84 0.38 -12.52 12.86
CA ASP A 84 1.10 -13.02 14.03
C ASP A 84 2.04 -11.98 14.65
N GLY A 85 2.05 -10.76 14.13
CA GLY A 85 3.01 -9.71 14.54
C GLY A 85 4.46 -10.04 14.25
N ARG A 86 4.73 -11.11 13.48
CA ARG A 86 6.10 -11.61 13.26
C ARG A 86 6.81 -10.92 12.12
N SER A 87 6.09 -10.59 11.05
CA SER A 87 6.69 -9.95 9.88
C SER A 87 7.14 -8.52 10.20
N PHE A 88 6.33 -7.82 10.98
CA PHE A 88 6.58 -6.43 11.39
C PHE A 88 6.19 -6.24 12.86
N PRO A 89 7.10 -6.51 13.82
CA PRO A 89 6.79 -6.45 15.25
C PRO A 89 6.32 -5.07 15.76
N ALA A 90 6.72 -4.00 15.07
CA ALA A 90 6.29 -2.65 15.40
C ALA A 90 4.83 -2.35 14.98
N ALA A 91 4.24 -3.12 14.06
CA ALA A 91 2.87 -2.93 13.61
C ALA A 91 1.87 -3.77 14.40
N SER A 92 0.58 -3.41 14.34
CA SER A 92 -0.48 -4.24 14.92
C SER A 92 -0.68 -5.56 14.16
N PRO A 93 -1.28 -6.59 14.78
CA PRO A 93 -1.64 -7.82 14.08
C PRO A 93 -2.66 -7.61 12.95
N GLU A 94 -3.45 -6.55 13.02
CA GLU A 94 -4.44 -6.15 12.02
C GLU A 94 -3.83 -5.38 10.85
N ALA A 95 -2.58 -4.95 10.99
CA ALA A 95 -1.89 -4.18 9.96
C ALA A 95 -1.74 -4.98 8.65
N SER A 96 -1.81 -4.26 7.56
CA SER A 96 -1.56 -4.79 6.23
C SER A 96 -0.66 -3.85 5.42
N PHE A 97 0.03 -4.42 4.43
CA PHE A 97 1.07 -3.69 3.73
C PHE A 97 0.99 -3.90 2.22
N MET A 98 1.27 -2.84 1.47
CA MET A 98 1.70 -2.94 0.09
C MET A 98 3.22 -2.73 0.06
N LEU A 99 3.96 -3.77 -0.32
CA LEU A 99 5.42 -3.74 -0.37
C LEU A 99 5.88 -3.77 -1.83
N GLY A 100 6.86 -2.93 -2.14
CA GLY A 100 7.46 -2.83 -3.45
C GLY A 100 8.99 -2.98 -3.41
N ALA A 101 9.56 -3.45 -4.52
CA ALA A 101 11.01 -3.53 -4.69
C ALA A 101 11.66 -2.15 -4.49
N GLY A 102 12.85 -2.11 -3.88
CA GLY A 102 13.54 -0.87 -3.57
C GLY A 102 13.13 -0.22 -2.24
N GLY A 103 12.50 -0.97 -1.33
CA GLY A 103 12.14 -0.45 0.00
C GLY A 103 10.94 0.49 -0.01
N HIS A 104 9.98 0.21 -0.88
CA HIS A 104 8.71 0.93 -0.91
C HIS A 104 7.69 0.22 0.00
N MET A 105 7.02 0.98 0.85
CA MET A 105 6.01 0.45 1.76
C MET A 105 4.84 1.41 1.87
N THR A 106 3.63 0.88 1.79
CA THR A 106 2.43 1.50 2.35
C THR A 106 1.98 0.63 3.50
N TRP A 107 2.07 1.14 4.70
CA TRP A 107 1.63 0.50 5.93
C TRP A 107 0.25 1.04 6.31
N ILE A 108 -0.74 0.17 6.32
CA ILE A 108 -2.12 0.46 6.74
C ILE A 108 -2.27 -0.09 8.14
N GLU A 109 -2.51 0.80 9.11
CA GLU A 109 -2.52 0.51 10.54
C GLU A 109 -3.89 0.82 11.18
N PRO A 110 -4.81 -0.12 11.18
CA PRO A 110 -6.16 0.10 11.72
C PRO A 110 -6.18 0.43 13.21
N ALA A 111 -5.26 -0.12 14.00
CA ALA A 111 -5.20 0.11 15.44
C ALA A 111 -4.91 1.58 15.83
N HIS A 112 -4.38 2.36 14.90
CA HIS A 112 -4.05 3.77 15.09
C HIS A 112 -4.73 4.69 14.07
N ASP A 113 -5.68 4.17 13.29
CA ASP A 113 -6.36 4.90 12.21
C ASP A 113 -5.36 5.65 11.30
N ALA A 114 -4.32 4.95 10.86
CA ALA A 114 -3.19 5.59 10.22
C ALA A 114 -2.73 4.86 8.95
N VAL A 115 -2.20 5.64 8.02
CA VAL A 115 -1.47 5.16 6.85
C VAL A 115 -0.10 5.80 6.81
N VAL A 116 0.92 4.97 6.71
CA VAL A 116 2.32 5.40 6.61
C VAL A 116 2.88 4.98 5.25
N VAL A 117 3.37 5.95 4.48
CA VAL A 117 4.04 5.69 3.20
C VAL A 117 5.51 6.04 3.32
N VAL A 118 6.36 5.10 2.96
CA VAL A 118 7.80 5.31 2.88
C VAL A 118 8.33 4.74 1.56
N ARG A 119 9.35 5.40 1.04
CA ARG A 119 9.99 5.02 -0.22
C ARG A 119 11.50 5.00 -0.05
N TRP A 120 12.15 4.09 -0.76
CA TRP A 120 13.61 3.96 -0.78
C TRP A 120 14.20 3.71 0.62
N LEU A 121 13.46 3.02 1.47
CA LEU A 121 13.93 2.64 2.80
C LEU A 121 14.87 1.45 2.69
N ASP A 122 16.02 1.56 3.30
CA ASP A 122 16.91 0.42 3.45
C ASP A 122 16.22 -0.66 4.30
N SER A 123 16.29 -1.91 3.84
CA SER A 123 15.68 -3.04 4.55
C SER A 123 16.20 -3.18 5.98
N ALA A 124 17.48 -2.89 6.23
CA ALA A 124 18.09 -2.90 7.56
C ALA A 124 17.53 -1.80 8.48
N ALA A 125 17.00 -0.71 7.91
CA ALA A 125 16.43 0.39 8.68
C ALA A 125 14.92 0.24 8.93
N THR A 126 14.26 -0.75 8.30
CA THR A 126 12.79 -0.87 8.30
C THR A 126 12.22 -0.96 9.71
N GLU A 127 12.71 -1.86 10.55
CA GLU A 127 12.17 -2.04 11.91
C GLU A 127 12.39 -0.77 12.76
N GLY A 128 13.56 -0.16 12.71
CA GLY A 128 13.85 1.07 13.43
C GLY A 128 12.99 2.26 12.97
N PHE A 129 12.69 2.34 11.68
CA PHE A 129 11.76 3.32 11.14
C PHE A 129 10.33 3.09 11.68
N MET A 130 9.84 1.85 11.61
CA MET A 130 8.49 1.50 12.03
C MET A 130 8.29 1.72 13.54
N GLN A 131 9.28 1.42 14.37
CA GLN A 131 9.23 1.70 15.82
C GLN A 131 9.07 3.20 16.09
N ARG A 132 9.81 4.06 15.39
CA ARG A 132 9.69 5.52 15.52
C ARG A 132 8.35 6.04 15.01
N ALA A 133 7.87 5.54 13.88
CA ALA A 133 6.56 5.88 13.35
C ALA A 133 5.45 5.50 14.34
N ARG A 134 5.50 4.27 14.88
CA ARG A 134 4.56 3.83 15.92
C ARG A 134 4.59 4.70 17.17
N ALA A 135 5.78 5.11 17.62
CA ALA A 135 5.89 6.00 18.78
C ALA A 135 5.23 7.35 18.51
N ALA A 136 5.39 7.91 17.32
CA ALA A 136 4.74 9.15 16.89
C ALA A 136 3.21 9.02 16.83
N LEU A 137 2.68 7.89 16.35
CA LEU A 137 1.23 7.63 16.28
C LEU A 137 0.57 7.47 17.66
N ARG A 138 1.34 7.15 18.71
CA ARG A 138 0.83 7.01 20.09
C ARG A 138 0.87 8.31 20.88
N GLY A 139 1.64 9.28 20.44
CA GLY A 139 1.84 10.56 21.14
C GLY A 139 0.96 11.71 20.63
N GLY A 140 0.16 11.47 19.62
CA GLY A 140 -0.86 12.39 19.10
C GLY A 140 -2.24 11.98 19.58
#